data_f13d9eec3c0e5496a764b65bfb6c8c09
#
_entry.id   f13d9eec3c0e5496a764b65bfb6c8c09
#
_cell.length_a   1.000
_cell.length_b   1.000
_cell.length_c   1.000
_cell.angle_alpha   90.00
_cell.angle_beta   90.00
_cell.angle_gamma   90.00
#
_symmetry.space_group_name_H-M   'P 1'
#
loop_
_entity.id
_entity.type
_entity.pdbx_description
1 polymer ?
#
loop_
_entity_poly.entity_id
_entity_poly.type
_entity_poly.pdbx_seq_one_letter_code
_entity_poly.pdbx_strand_id
1 'polypeptide(L)'
;MYGGTVSDLEHQTTPYLRVDLPTFESNLSKMSRALPGTALRPHVKAFKSTSVAKRLHSAGHVAFCCATVKEIEGMAAAGLGDDLLLANEVLDARRLGAVAETGAKITIAVDSKETIDAAVDGGVNNILIDVNVGLRRCGCAASEAGSLAKYARSRGLNVRGVMGYEGHLMMATDRKVQAAMVKDSMGILLEAHTDVGGPIVSAGGTGTFDINSWATEIQAGSYLFMDTEYAKLGLPFLECLSVVSKVISVSPDRNWAVVDAGLKALX
;
A
#
# COMPACT_ATOMS: atom_id res chain seq x y z
N MET A 1 20.11 3.91 15.83
CA MET A 1 20.36 2.54 16.31
C MET A 1 20.08 2.48 17.80
N TYR A 2 18.98 1.88 18.21
CA TYR A 2 18.74 1.55 19.61
C TYR A 2 19.13 0.08 19.80
N GLY A 3 20.39 -0.14 20.17
CA GLY A 3 20.88 -1.44 20.58
C GLY A 3 20.74 -1.58 22.08
N GLY A 4 19.48 -1.65 22.56
CA GLY A 4 19.23 -1.88 23.98
C GLY A 4 19.53 -3.33 24.36
N THR A 5 20.12 -3.53 25.52
CA THR A 5 20.31 -4.87 26.09
C THR A 5 18.99 -5.44 26.61
N VAL A 6 18.94 -6.72 26.93
CA VAL A 6 17.74 -7.35 27.51
C VAL A 6 17.31 -6.61 28.80
N SER A 7 18.27 -6.09 29.56
CA SER A 7 17.99 -5.32 30.78
C SER A 7 17.24 -3.99 30.51
N ASP A 8 17.44 -3.39 29.34
CA ASP A 8 16.76 -2.13 29.00
C ASP A 8 15.28 -2.34 28.68
N LEU A 9 14.91 -3.55 28.24
CA LEU A 9 13.54 -3.90 27.92
C LEU A 9 12.66 -4.07 29.18
N GLU A 10 13.27 -4.46 30.30
CA GLU A 10 12.54 -4.67 31.57
C GLU A 10 11.98 -3.37 32.17
N HIS A 11 12.54 -2.23 31.79
CA HIS A 11 12.15 -0.93 32.34
C HIS A 11 11.25 -0.13 31.39
N GLN A 12 10.92 -0.66 30.20
CA GLN A 12 10.05 0.03 29.28
C GLN A 12 8.58 -0.09 29.70
N THR A 13 7.85 1.01 29.58
CA THR A 13 6.42 1.03 29.84
C THR A 13 5.67 0.27 28.77
N THR A 14 4.93 -0.77 29.17
CA THR A 14 4.08 -1.55 28.26
C THR A 14 2.68 -0.93 28.18
N PRO A 15 1.90 -1.18 27.12
CA PRO A 15 2.29 -1.96 25.94
C PRO A 15 3.09 -1.14 24.92
N TYR A 16 3.92 -1.82 24.12
CA TYR A 16 4.63 -1.17 23.00
C TYR A 16 4.82 -2.17 21.83
N LEU A 17 5.07 -1.61 20.65
CA LEU A 17 5.35 -2.40 19.45
C LEU A 17 6.85 -2.70 19.37
N ARG A 18 7.18 -3.95 19.08
CA ARG A 18 8.57 -4.39 18.89
C ARG A 18 8.73 -5.00 17.51
N VAL A 19 9.75 -4.54 16.77
CA VAL A 19 10.11 -5.07 15.45
C VAL A 19 11.37 -5.90 15.59
N ASP A 20 11.35 -7.15 15.12
CA ASP A 20 12.55 -7.98 14.97
C ASP A 20 13.28 -7.49 13.71
N LEU A 21 14.35 -6.73 13.91
CA LEU A 21 15.02 -6.05 12.81
C LEU A 21 15.67 -7.00 11.81
N PRO A 22 16.37 -8.08 12.22
CA PRO A 22 16.90 -9.04 11.24
C PRO A 22 15.84 -9.64 10.32
N THR A 23 14.67 -10.01 10.87
CA THR A 23 13.57 -10.57 10.08
C THR A 23 12.98 -9.50 9.15
N PHE A 24 12.81 -8.27 9.64
CA PHE A 24 12.34 -7.15 8.82
C PHE A 24 13.28 -6.94 7.62
N GLU A 25 14.60 -6.89 7.86
CA GLU A 25 15.58 -6.67 6.79
C GLU A 25 15.58 -7.84 5.79
N SER A 26 15.38 -9.07 6.28
CA SER A 26 15.23 -10.25 5.42
C SER A 26 14.01 -10.13 4.52
N ASN A 27 12.86 -9.72 5.08
CA ASN A 27 11.62 -9.52 4.31
C ASN A 27 11.82 -8.44 3.24
N LEU A 28 12.39 -7.30 3.63
CA LEU A 28 12.70 -6.20 2.71
C LEU A 28 13.59 -6.68 1.57
N SER A 29 14.68 -7.35 1.90
CA SER A 29 15.65 -7.84 0.91
C SER A 29 15.02 -8.84 -0.07
N LYS A 30 14.20 -9.76 0.41
CA LYS A 30 13.52 -10.74 -0.44
C LYS A 30 12.60 -10.05 -1.45
N MET A 31 11.77 -9.10 -0.97
CA MET A 31 10.85 -8.37 -1.86
C MET A 31 11.62 -7.49 -2.85
N SER A 32 12.68 -6.80 -2.40
CA SER A 32 13.48 -5.93 -3.27
C SER A 32 14.17 -6.72 -4.39
N ARG A 33 14.56 -7.97 -4.12
CA ARG A 33 15.11 -8.84 -5.16
C ARG A 33 14.04 -9.30 -6.15
N ALA A 34 12.83 -9.58 -5.66
CA ALA A 34 11.72 -10.03 -6.51
C ALA A 34 11.19 -8.88 -7.39
N LEU A 35 11.09 -7.69 -6.82
CA LEU A 35 10.52 -6.50 -7.46
C LEU A 35 11.46 -5.30 -7.25
N PRO A 36 12.53 -5.20 -8.03
CA PRO A 36 13.50 -4.11 -7.82
C PRO A 36 12.99 -2.74 -8.28
N GLY A 37 13.45 -1.70 -7.61
CA GLY A 37 13.19 -0.31 -8.00
C GLY A 37 11.71 0.01 -8.04
N THR A 38 11.25 0.51 -9.19
CA THR A 38 9.86 0.93 -9.39
C THR A 38 8.91 -0.23 -9.70
N ALA A 39 9.38 -1.46 -9.84
CA ALA A 39 8.50 -2.63 -9.93
C ALA A 39 7.74 -2.87 -8.63
N LEU A 40 8.24 -2.32 -7.51
CA LEU A 40 7.54 -2.30 -6.25
C LEU A 40 7.19 -0.84 -5.89
N ARG A 41 5.92 -0.60 -5.58
CA ARG A 41 5.44 0.66 -5.00
C ARG A 41 4.92 0.34 -3.59
N PRO A 42 5.80 0.39 -2.56
CA PRO A 42 5.41 -0.03 -1.21
C PRO A 42 4.21 0.75 -0.68
N HIS A 43 3.25 0.04 -0.09
CA HIS A 43 2.03 0.67 0.41
C HIS A 43 2.18 1.08 1.89
N VAL A 44 2.21 2.38 2.13
CA VAL A 44 2.46 3.02 3.44
C VAL A 44 1.44 2.59 4.51
N LYS A 45 0.19 2.29 4.11
CA LYS A 45 -0.87 1.90 5.07
C LYS A 45 -0.49 0.71 5.96
N ALA A 46 0.43 -0.15 5.46
CA ALA A 46 0.83 -1.37 6.19
C ALA A 46 1.78 -1.08 7.34
N PHE A 47 2.46 0.07 7.34
CA PHE A 47 3.46 0.38 8.36
C PHE A 47 3.35 1.80 8.94
N LYS A 48 2.72 2.75 8.25
CA LYS A 48 2.42 4.12 8.70
C LYS A 48 3.60 4.83 9.41
N SER A 49 4.82 4.61 8.90
CA SER A 49 6.05 5.13 9.51
C SER A 49 7.00 5.66 8.45
N THR A 50 7.36 6.94 8.57
CA THR A 50 8.34 7.55 7.67
C THR A 50 9.74 6.98 7.89
N SER A 51 10.06 6.51 9.11
CA SER A 51 11.34 5.83 9.37
C SER A 51 11.44 4.50 8.62
N VAL A 52 10.35 3.75 8.55
CA VAL A 52 10.28 2.51 7.75
C VAL A 52 10.37 2.87 6.26
N ALA A 53 9.63 3.90 5.82
CA ALA A 53 9.66 4.34 4.42
C ALA A 53 11.07 4.76 3.98
N LYS A 54 11.85 5.41 4.87
CA LYS A 54 13.25 5.80 4.57
C LYS A 54 14.13 4.57 4.36
N ARG A 55 13.90 3.47 5.09
CA ARG A 55 14.63 2.21 4.84
C ARG A 55 14.31 1.64 3.46
N LEU A 56 13.02 1.67 3.09
CA LEU A 56 12.58 1.24 1.75
C LEU A 56 13.19 2.12 0.65
N HIS A 57 13.20 3.43 0.87
CA HIS A 57 13.81 4.39 -0.06
C HIS A 57 15.31 4.08 -0.23
N SER A 58 16.01 3.82 0.88
CA SER A 58 17.44 3.46 0.84
C SER A 58 17.68 2.11 0.14
N ALA A 59 16.67 1.24 0.11
CA ALA A 59 16.72 -0.03 -0.63
C ALA A 59 16.39 0.13 -2.13
N GLY A 60 16.11 1.38 -2.57
CA GLY A 60 15.89 1.69 -3.98
C GLY A 60 14.42 1.88 -4.39
N HIS A 61 13.48 1.86 -3.45
CA HIS A 61 12.06 2.03 -3.73
C HIS A 61 11.66 3.49 -3.49
N VAL A 62 11.72 4.30 -4.55
CA VAL A 62 11.49 5.76 -4.47
C VAL A 62 10.01 6.15 -4.64
N ALA A 63 9.18 5.22 -5.14
CA ALA A 63 7.75 5.44 -5.36
C ALA A 63 6.96 4.77 -4.24
N PHE A 64 5.95 5.46 -3.69
CA PHE A 64 5.14 4.92 -2.60
C PHE A 64 3.66 5.03 -2.90
N CYS A 65 2.89 4.07 -2.34
CA CYS A 65 1.44 4.06 -2.39
C CYS A 65 0.89 4.45 -1.02
N CYS A 66 -0.05 5.38 -0.98
CA CYS A 66 -0.71 5.88 0.22
C CYS A 66 -2.22 5.66 0.13
N ALA A 67 -2.87 5.45 1.25
CA ALA A 67 -4.32 5.25 1.33
C ALA A 67 -5.06 6.54 1.71
N THR A 68 -4.36 7.50 2.32
CA THR A 68 -5.00 8.72 2.83
C THR A 68 -4.17 9.96 2.49
N VAL A 69 -4.86 11.09 2.43
CA VAL A 69 -4.21 12.40 2.26
C VAL A 69 -3.16 12.64 3.34
N LYS A 70 -3.46 12.25 4.60
CA LYS A 70 -2.52 12.42 5.72
C LYS A 70 -1.23 11.61 5.51
N GLU A 71 -1.31 10.42 4.93
CA GLU A 71 -0.11 9.63 4.59
C GLU A 71 0.73 10.36 3.53
N ILE A 72 0.09 10.92 2.49
CA ILE A 72 0.78 11.72 1.46
C ILE A 72 1.53 12.90 2.11
N GLU A 73 0.83 13.67 2.97
CA GLU A 73 1.43 14.82 3.67
C GLU A 73 2.63 14.39 4.51
N GLY A 74 2.48 13.31 5.29
CA GLY A 74 3.56 12.81 6.14
C GLY A 74 4.78 12.35 5.33
N MET A 75 4.56 11.67 4.20
CA MET A 75 5.63 11.20 3.34
C MET A 75 6.36 12.38 2.70
N ALA A 76 5.63 13.35 2.14
CA ALA A 76 6.23 14.54 1.52
C ALA A 76 7.02 15.35 2.55
N ALA A 77 6.46 15.58 3.74
CA ALA A 77 7.14 16.32 4.82
C ALA A 77 8.42 15.60 5.30
N ALA A 78 8.50 14.29 5.12
CA ALA A 78 9.69 13.51 5.50
C ALA A 78 10.76 13.47 4.39
N GLY A 79 10.53 14.16 3.27
CA GLY A 79 11.44 14.18 2.12
C GLY A 79 11.32 12.97 1.21
N LEU A 80 10.16 12.31 1.22
CA LEU A 80 9.89 11.09 0.45
C LEU A 80 8.84 11.35 -0.64
N GLY A 81 8.91 12.52 -1.27
CA GLY A 81 7.93 13.00 -2.24
C GLY A 81 8.26 12.70 -3.71
N ASP A 82 9.23 11.82 -4.00
CA ASP A 82 9.70 11.57 -5.37
C ASP A 82 8.60 11.05 -6.30
N ASP A 83 7.73 10.16 -5.83
CA ASP A 83 6.57 9.68 -6.59
C ASP A 83 5.55 9.05 -5.61
N LEU A 84 4.55 9.83 -5.22
CA LEU A 84 3.51 9.41 -4.29
C LEU A 84 2.19 9.18 -5.03
N LEU A 85 1.62 7.99 -4.85
CA LEU A 85 0.30 7.63 -5.38
C LEU A 85 -0.70 7.58 -4.21
N LEU A 86 -1.73 8.44 -4.27
CA LEU A 86 -2.91 8.24 -3.43
C LEU A 86 -3.81 7.22 -4.14
N ALA A 87 -3.79 5.98 -3.69
CA ALA A 87 -4.60 4.89 -4.25
C ALA A 87 -5.99 4.90 -3.61
N ASN A 88 -6.67 6.03 -3.77
CA ASN A 88 -8.01 6.27 -3.23
C ASN A 88 -8.60 7.50 -3.93
N GLU A 89 -9.91 7.52 -4.09
CA GLU A 89 -10.63 8.64 -4.71
C GLU A 89 -10.91 9.72 -3.67
N VAL A 90 -10.85 10.98 -4.12
CA VAL A 90 -11.21 12.13 -3.29
C VAL A 90 -12.08 13.10 -4.08
N LEU A 91 -12.98 13.78 -3.39
CA LEU A 91 -13.80 14.85 -3.96
C LEU A 91 -13.28 16.24 -3.56
N ASP A 92 -12.17 16.30 -2.85
CA ASP A 92 -11.45 17.53 -2.50
C ASP A 92 -9.95 17.22 -2.48
N ALA A 93 -9.24 17.69 -3.50
CA ALA A 93 -7.82 17.46 -3.66
C ALA A 93 -6.95 18.67 -3.29
N ARG A 94 -7.53 19.74 -2.70
CA ARG A 94 -6.78 20.99 -2.41
C ARG A 94 -5.56 20.76 -1.52
N ARG A 95 -5.67 19.86 -0.51
CA ARG A 95 -4.53 19.52 0.35
C ARG A 95 -3.42 18.81 -0.43
N LEU A 96 -3.80 17.99 -1.41
CA LEU A 96 -2.83 17.26 -2.24
C LEU A 96 -2.13 18.22 -3.21
N GLY A 97 -2.86 19.19 -3.78
CA GLY A 97 -2.27 20.25 -4.61
C GLY A 97 -1.27 21.07 -3.80
N ALA A 98 -1.63 21.45 -2.57
CA ALA A 98 -0.71 22.20 -1.70
C ALA A 98 0.58 21.39 -1.44
N VAL A 99 0.50 20.06 -1.32
CA VAL A 99 1.68 19.20 -1.19
C VAL A 99 2.46 19.19 -2.52
N ALA A 100 1.77 19.12 -3.66
CA ALA A 100 2.42 19.13 -4.98
C ALA A 100 3.20 20.44 -5.21
N GLU A 101 2.70 21.57 -4.70
CA GLU A 101 3.39 22.87 -4.78
C GLU A 101 4.75 22.87 -4.05
N THR A 102 4.94 21.96 -3.08
CA THR A 102 6.25 21.85 -2.40
C THR A 102 7.30 21.12 -3.24
N GLY A 103 6.93 20.64 -4.44
CA GLY A 103 7.81 19.89 -5.32
C GLY A 103 7.60 18.39 -5.27
N ALA A 104 6.69 17.89 -4.43
CA ALA A 104 6.38 16.47 -4.39
C ALA A 104 5.58 16.05 -5.64
N LYS A 105 5.92 14.90 -6.20
CA LYS A 105 5.17 14.37 -7.37
C LYS A 105 4.00 13.55 -6.86
N ILE A 106 2.80 14.13 -6.98
CA ILE A 106 1.57 13.52 -6.50
C ILE A 106 0.77 12.96 -7.68
N THR A 107 0.33 11.72 -7.57
CA THR A 107 -0.61 11.06 -8.46
C THR A 107 -1.82 10.62 -7.63
N ILE A 108 -3.03 10.76 -8.16
CA ILE A 108 -4.22 10.26 -7.47
C ILE A 108 -5.03 9.32 -8.37
N ALA A 109 -5.73 8.39 -7.75
CA ALA A 109 -6.67 7.51 -8.42
C ALA A 109 -7.96 8.28 -8.71
N VAL A 110 -8.53 8.08 -9.91
CA VAL A 110 -9.82 8.67 -10.29
C VAL A 110 -10.66 7.64 -11.04
N ASP A 111 -11.96 7.64 -10.83
CA ASP A 111 -12.88 6.67 -11.46
C ASP A 111 -14.14 7.32 -12.05
N SER A 112 -14.23 8.67 -12.01
CA SER A 112 -15.42 9.40 -12.43
C SER A 112 -15.04 10.81 -12.86
N LYS A 113 -15.96 11.52 -13.51
CA LYS A 113 -15.74 12.93 -13.87
C LYS A 113 -15.59 13.78 -12.62
N GLU A 114 -16.34 13.45 -11.58
CA GLU A 114 -16.31 14.16 -10.31
C GLU A 114 -14.93 14.10 -9.65
N THR A 115 -14.30 12.90 -9.64
CA THR A 115 -12.95 12.76 -9.09
C THR A 115 -11.88 13.39 -9.98
N ILE A 116 -12.08 13.38 -11.29
CA ILE A 116 -11.22 14.11 -12.27
C ILE A 116 -11.31 15.62 -12.02
N ASP A 117 -12.53 16.15 -11.91
CA ASP A 117 -12.72 17.59 -11.68
C ASP A 117 -12.13 17.99 -10.30
N ALA A 118 -12.28 17.15 -9.29
CA ALA A 118 -11.66 17.39 -7.99
C ALA A 118 -10.12 17.45 -8.07
N ALA A 119 -9.49 16.63 -8.93
CA ALA A 119 -8.05 16.70 -9.18
C ALA A 119 -7.66 18.05 -9.79
N VAL A 120 -8.39 18.47 -10.83
CA VAL A 120 -8.17 19.77 -11.53
C VAL A 120 -8.31 20.92 -10.53
N ASP A 121 -9.45 20.97 -9.84
CA ASP A 121 -9.78 22.07 -8.92
C ASP A 121 -8.81 22.11 -7.73
N GLY A 122 -8.25 20.95 -7.36
CA GLY A 122 -7.28 20.84 -6.28
C GLY A 122 -5.84 21.07 -6.69
N GLY A 123 -5.55 21.22 -8.00
CA GLY A 123 -4.19 21.48 -8.48
C GLY A 123 -3.31 20.23 -8.55
N VAL A 124 -3.89 19.04 -8.65
CA VAL A 124 -3.13 17.79 -8.83
C VAL A 124 -3.11 17.45 -10.32
N ASN A 125 -1.94 17.35 -10.89
CA ASN A 125 -1.77 17.22 -12.34
C ASN A 125 -1.66 15.77 -12.84
N ASN A 126 -1.31 14.80 -11.98
CA ASN A 126 -1.10 13.42 -12.42
C ASN A 126 -2.18 12.50 -11.87
N ILE A 127 -2.71 11.63 -12.71
CA ILE A 127 -3.74 10.68 -12.31
C ILE A 127 -3.48 9.29 -12.87
N LEU A 128 -4.08 8.28 -12.20
CA LEU A 128 -4.31 6.94 -12.74
C LEU A 128 -5.82 6.73 -12.81
N ILE A 129 -6.30 6.12 -13.89
CA ILE A 129 -7.71 5.70 -13.97
C ILE A 129 -7.85 4.43 -13.13
N ASP A 130 -8.67 4.46 -12.07
CA ASP A 130 -8.94 3.27 -11.27
C ASP A 130 -10.04 2.46 -11.94
N VAL A 131 -9.79 1.15 -12.05
CA VAL A 131 -10.67 0.20 -12.75
C VAL A 131 -11.12 -0.88 -11.77
N ASN A 132 -12.41 -1.15 -11.75
CA ASN A 132 -12.96 -2.22 -10.93
C ASN A 132 -12.62 -3.59 -11.55
N VAL A 133 -11.68 -4.27 -10.95
CA VAL A 133 -11.20 -5.60 -11.40
C VAL A 133 -11.83 -6.74 -10.59
N GLY A 134 -12.91 -6.44 -9.84
CA GLY A 134 -13.68 -7.46 -9.11
C GLY A 134 -13.84 -7.22 -7.62
N LEU A 135 -13.10 -6.30 -7.02
CA LEU A 135 -13.16 -6.05 -5.57
C LEU A 135 -14.49 -5.40 -5.12
N ARG A 136 -15.21 -4.72 -6.00
CA ARG A 136 -16.47 -4.02 -5.69
C ARG A 136 -16.29 -2.96 -4.60
N ARG A 137 -15.32 -2.07 -4.81
CA ARG A 137 -15.07 -0.93 -3.91
C ARG A 137 -15.18 0.37 -4.72
N CYS A 138 -14.09 0.85 -5.27
CA CYS A 138 -14.02 1.97 -6.21
C CYS A 138 -13.64 1.43 -7.58
N GLY A 139 -13.53 2.31 -8.54
CA GLY A 139 -13.09 1.99 -9.88
C GLY A 139 -14.23 1.96 -10.89
N CYS A 140 -13.99 2.56 -12.07
CA CYS A 140 -14.93 2.57 -13.19
C CYS A 140 -14.98 1.20 -13.87
N ALA A 141 -15.96 0.98 -14.72
CA ALA A 141 -15.97 -0.18 -15.61
C ALA A 141 -14.85 -0.04 -16.66
N ALA A 142 -14.26 -1.17 -17.08
CA ALA A 142 -13.17 -1.16 -18.06
C ALA A 142 -13.60 -0.42 -19.35
N SER A 143 -14.86 -0.60 -19.77
CA SER A 143 -15.42 0.05 -20.97
C SER A 143 -15.54 1.57 -20.85
N GLU A 144 -15.50 2.13 -19.64
CA GLU A 144 -15.60 3.58 -19.40
C GLU A 144 -14.22 4.24 -19.29
N ALA A 145 -13.19 3.46 -18.99
CA ALA A 145 -11.85 3.95 -18.65
C ALA A 145 -11.27 4.87 -19.75
N GLY A 146 -11.40 4.45 -21.03
CA GLY A 146 -10.91 5.25 -22.15
C GLY A 146 -11.59 6.60 -22.26
N SER A 147 -12.91 6.66 -22.02
CA SER A 147 -13.65 7.94 -22.08
C SER A 147 -13.28 8.86 -20.94
N LEU A 148 -13.05 8.30 -19.73
CA LEU A 148 -12.59 9.08 -18.57
C LEU A 148 -11.17 9.60 -18.81
N ALA A 149 -10.29 8.80 -19.42
CA ALA A 149 -8.93 9.23 -19.75
C ALA A 149 -8.95 10.39 -20.77
N LYS A 150 -9.82 10.32 -21.79
CA LYS A 150 -9.99 11.41 -22.75
C LYS A 150 -10.51 12.68 -22.06
N TYR A 151 -11.48 12.53 -21.17
CA TYR A 151 -12.01 13.65 -20.40
C TYR A 151 -10.91 14.29 -19.55
N ALA A 152 -10.16 13.48 -18.81
CA ALA A 152 -9.06 13.96 -17.95
C ALA A 152 -8.01 14.76 -18.78
N ARG A 153 -7.62 14.22 -19.94
CA ARG A 153 -6.68 14.91 -20.83
C ARG A 153 -7.24 16.24 -21.35
N SER A 154 -8.55 16.29 -21.65
CA SER A 154 -9.18 17.55 -22.09
C SER A 154 -9.22 18.59 -20.98
N ARG A 155 -9.13 18.16 -19.70
CA ARG A 155 -9.04 19.03 -18.53
C ARG A 155 -7.58 19.40 -18.20
N GLY A 156 -6.61 18.96 -19.00
CA GLY A 156 -5.19 19.27 -18.82
C GLY A 156 -4.42 18.31 -17.93
N LEU A 157 -5.03 17.20 -17.50
CA LEU A 157 -4.35 16.25 -16.62
C LEU A 157 -3.45 15.28 -17.38
N ASN A 158 -2.37 14.91 -16.75
CA ASN A 158 -1.46 13.86 -17.22
C ASN A 158 -1.97 12.49 -16.74
N VAL A 159 -2.50 11.71 -17.66
CA VAL A 159 -2.99 10.34 -17.38
C VAL A 159 -1.80 9.40 -17.49
N ARG A 160 -1.30 8.94 -16.31
CA ARG A 160 -0.10 8.10 -16.22
C ARG A 160 -0.37 6.62 -16.54
N GLY A 161 -1.63 6.21 -16.59
CA GLY A 161 -2.00 4.82 -16.84
C GLY A 161 -3.24 4.42 -16.06
N VAL A 162 -3.28 3.16 -15.64
CA VAL A 162 -4.40 2.57 -14.93
C VAL A 162 -3.98 2.00 -13.58
N MET A 163 -4.96 1.86 -12.68
CA MET A 163 -4.81 1.16 -11.42
C MET A 163 -5.99 0.19 -11.27
N GLY A 164 -5.77 -0.97 -10.67
CA GLY A 164 -6.85 -1.89 -10.34
C GLY A 164 -6.39 -2.90 -9.30
N TYR A 165 -7.00 -2.88 -8.14
CA TYR A 165 -6.56 -3.70 -7.01
C TYR A 165 -7.44 -4.94 -6.85
N GLU A 166 -6.85 -6.11 -7.07
CA GLU A 166 -7.51 -7.41 -6.91
C GLU A 166 -7.50 -7.88 -5.44
N GLY A 167 -7.92 -6.98 -4.53
CA GLY A 167 -7.86 -7.22 -3.09
C GLY A 167 -8.65 -8.42 -2.59
N HIS A 168 -9.72 -8.77 -3.29
CA HIS A 168 -10.54 -9.94 -2.96
C HIS A 168 -9.78 -11.27 -3.14
N LEU A 169 -8.63 -11.23 -3.80
CA LEU A 169 -7.82 -12.42 -4.07
C LEU A 169 -6.60 -12.53 -3.14
N MET A 170 -6.33 -11.50 -2.32
CA MET A 170 -5.10 -11.43 -1.51
C MET A 170 -4.94 -12.60 -0.55
N MET A 171 -6.05 -13.12 0.00
CA MET A 171 -6.04 -14.15 1.03
C MET A 171 -6.45 -15.53 0.52
N ALA A 172 -6.49 -15.71 -0.81
CA ALA A 172 -6.84 -17.02 -1.38
C ALA A 172 -5.71 -18.03 -1.11
N THR A 173 -6.08 -19.17 -0.53
CA THR A 173 -5.10 -20.19 -0.10
C THR A 173 -4.76 -21.19 -1.20
N ASP A 174 -5.66 -21.44 -2.14
CA ASP A 174 -5.36 -22.28 -3.31
C ASP A 174 -4.64 -21.42 -4.34
N ARG A 175 -3.34 -21.55 -4.42
CA ARG A 175 -2.48 -20.73 -5.29
C ARG A 175 -2.80 -20.91 -6.80
N LYS A 176 -3.26 -22.09 -7.21
CA LYS A 176 -3.62 -22.31 -8.63
C LYS A 176 -4.92 -21.59 -8.99
N VAL A 177 -5.90 -21.69 -8.11
CA VAL A 177 -7.17 -20.97 -8.28
C VAL A 177 -6.91 -19.46 -8.23
N GLN A 178 -6.11 -19.02 -7.26
CA GLN A 178 -5.74 -17.61 -7.12
C GLN A 178 -5.09 -17.08 -8.40
N ALA A 179 -4.14 -17.83 -8.98
CA ALA A 179 -3.43 -17.40 -10.19
C ALA A 179 -4.40 -17.24 -11.38
N ALA A 180 -5.36 -18.14 -11.53
CA ALA A 180 -6.38 -18.04 -12.58
C ALA A 180 -7.24 -16.78 -12.38
N MET A 181 -7.69 -16.53 -11.14
CA MET A 181 -8.53 -15.36 -10.84
C MET A 181 -7.74 -14.04 -10.97
N VAL A 182 -6.47 -14.02 -10.59
CA VAL A 182 -5.60 -12.85 -10.81
C VAL A 182 -5.47 -12.56 -12.30
N LYS A 183 -5.26 -13.60 -13.12
CA LYS A 183 -5.20 -13.47 -14.59
C LYS A 183 -6.49 -12.83 -15.13
N ASP A 184 -7.66 -13.28 -14.65
CA ASP A 184 -8.93 -12.72 -15.09
C ASP A 184 -9.07 -11.24 -14.68
N SER A 185 -8.75 -10.91 -13.42
CA SER A 185 -8.76 -9.52 -12.94
C SER A 185 -7.80 -8.64 -13.75
N MET A 186 -6.59 -9.16 -14.04
CA MET A 186 -5.61 -8.40 -14.83
C MET A 186 -6.05 -8.29 -16.29
N GLY A 187 -6.79 -9.27 -16.81
CA GLY A 187 -7.39 -9.17 -18.14
C GLY A 187 -8.29 -7.93 -18.27
N ILE A 188 -9.15 -7.72 -17.26
CA ILE A 188 -10.02 -6.54 -17.20
C ILE A 188 -9.18 -5.25 -17.17
N LEU A 189 -8.14 -5.22 -16.34
CA LEU A 189 -7.29 -4.03 -16.20
C LEU A 189 -6.52 -3.72 -17.50
N LEU A 190 -6.00 -4.73 -18.17
CA LEU A 190 -5.24 -4.56 -19.41
C LEU A 190 -6.14 -4.17 -20.59
N GLU A 191 -7.37 -4.65 -20.60
CA GLU A 191 -8.38 -4.18 -21.57
C GLU A 191 -8.58 -2.66 -21.43
N ALA A 192 -8.82 -2.20 -20.20
CA ALA A 192 -8.95 -0.78 -19.91
C ALA A 192 -7.67 0.00 -20.30
N HIS A 193 -6.51 -0.57 -20.00
CA HIS A 193 -5.21 0.06 -20.29
C HIS A 193 -5.01 0.26 -21.80
N THR A 194 -5.55 -0.61 -22.63
CA THR A 194 -5.46 -0.48 -24.09
C THR A 194 -6.09 0.87 -24.55
N ASP A 195 -7.20 1.26 -23.94
CA ASP A 195 -7.91 2.50 -24.28
C ASP A 195 -7.36 3.73 -23.55
N VAL A 196 -6.83 3.52 -22.35
CA VAL A 196 -6.28 4.59 -21.50
C VAL A 196 -4.85 4.95 -21.92
N GLY A 197 -3.99 3.94 -22.13
CA GLY A 197 -2.57 4.15 -22.39
C GLY A 197 -1.82 4.60 -21.12
N GLY A 198 -0.59 5.05 -21.33
CA GLY A 198 0.31 5.48 -20.27
C GLY A 198 1.27 4.37 -19.82
N PRO A 199 2.36 4.72 -19.12
CA PRO A 199 3.38 3.74 -18.77
C PRO A 199 3.07 2.87 -17.55
N ILE A 200 2.01 3.17 -16.78
CA ILE A 200 1.75 2.53 -15.50
C ILE A 200 0.53 1.61 -15.57
N VAL A 201 0.73 0.36 -15.14
CA VAL A 201 -0.33 -0.58 -14.78
C VAL A 201 -0.05 -0.93 -13.32
N SER A 202 -0.79 -0.32 -12.39
CA SER A 202 -0.55 -0.42 -10.95
C SER A 202 -1.57 -1.38 -10.33
N ALA A 203 -1.09 -2.47 -9.70
CA ALA A 203 -1.99 -3.51 -9.18
C ALA A 203 -1.28 -4.34 -8.10
N GLY A 204 -1.91 -5.39 -7.65
CA GLY A 204 -1.29 -6.37 -6.79
C GLY A 204 -1.13 -5.97 -5.34
N GLY A 205 -0.62 -6.91 -4.58
CA GLY A 205 -0.33 -6.74 -3.17
C GLY A 205 0.54 -7.88 -2.68
N THR A 206 0.73 -7.97 -1.37
CA THR A 206 1.58 -9.01 -0.78
C THR A 206 1.12 -10.43 -1.16
N GLY A 207 -0.20 -10.66 -1.23
CA GLY A 207 -0.73 -12.00 -1.54
C GLY A 207 -0.58 -12.44 -2.99
N THR A 208 -0.31 -11.51 -3.90
CA THR A 208 -0.25 -11.81 -5.35
C THR A 208 1.06 -11.35 -6.00
N PHE A 209 2.04 -10.88 -5.23
CA PHE A 209 3.26 -10.25 -5.77
C PHE A 209 4.05 -11.17 -6.71
N ASP A 210 4.01 -12.47 -6.46
CA ASP A 210 4.75 -13.48 -7.23
C ASP A 210 3.90 -14.10 -8.36
N ILE A 211 2.61 -13.78 -8.40
CA ILE A 211 1.66 -14.25 -9.42
C ILE A 211 1.42 -13.15 -10.46
N ASN A 212 1.26 -11.91 -10.02
CA ASN A 212 0.85 -10.80 -10.89
C ASN A 212 2.05 -10.29 -11.71
N SER A 213 2.25 -10.90 -12.88
CA SER A 213 3.32 -10.55 -13.81
C SER A 213 2.87 -9.56 -14.90
N TRP A 214 1.64 -9.08 -14.83
CA TRP A 214 1.07 -8.17 -15.85
C TRP A 214 1.21 -6.70 -15.45
N ALA A 215 1.26 -6.42 -14.16
CA ALA A 215 1.40 -5.05 -13.65
C ALA A 215 2.85 -4.55 -13.87
N THR A 216 2.98 -3.24 -14.11
CA THR A 216 4.30 -2.59 -14.19
C THR A 216 4.83 -2.25 -12.80
N GLU A 217 3.93 -2.18 -11.80
CA GLU A 217 4.30 -1.96 -10.40
C GLU A 217 3.29 -2.67 -9.48
N ILE A 218 3.81 -3.25 -8.40
CA ILE A 218 3.02 -3.98 -7.40
C ILE A 218 2.90 -3.14 -6.12
N GLN A 219 1.68 -2.98 -5.61
CA GLN A 219 1.37 -2.17 -4.42
C GLN A 219 1.42 -3.01 -3.13
N ALA A 220 2.55 -3.62 -2.82
CA ALA A 220 2.66 -4.50 -1.64
C ALA A 220 3.19 -3.74 -0.42
N GLY A 221 2.64 -4.01 0.76
CA GLY A 221 3.08 -3.40 2.01
C GLY A 221 3.20 -4.41 3.16
N SER A 222 2.24 -5.31 3.30
CA SER A 222 2.15 -6.23 4.45
C SER A 222 3.35 -7.18 4.57
N TYR A 223 4.04 -7.45 3.46
CA TYR A 223 5.21 -8.34 3.47
C TYR A 223 6.30 -7.90 4.46
N LEU A 224 6.36 -6.59 4.77
CA LEU A 224 7.41 -6.05 5.66
C LEU A 224 7.32 -6.61 7.07
N PHE A 225 6.12 -6.62 7.63
CA PHE A 225 5.87 -7.05 9.00
C PHE A 225 5.19 -8.42 9.06
N MET A 226 4.44 -8.76 8.03
CA MET A 226 3.54 -9.90 7.98
C MET A 226 2.54 -9.87 9.17
N ASP A 227 1.68 -10.84 9.22
CA ASP A 227 0.78 -11.10 10.32
C ASP A 227 0.32 -12.55 10.26
N THR A 228 -0.38 -13.00 11.29
CA THR A 228 -0.82 -14.39 11.41
C THR A 228 -1.75 -14.86 10.28
N GLU A 229 -2.46 -13.94 9.62
CA GLU A 229 -3.31 -14.31 8.47
C GLU A 229 -2.47 -14.47 7.20
N TYR A 230 -1.59 -13.51 6.90
CA TYR A 230 -0.68 -13.63 5.76
C TYR A 230 0.28 -14.82 5.91
N ALA A 231 0.66 -15.19 7.14
CA ALA A 231 1.54 -16.34 7.38
C ALA A 231 0.94 -17.65 6.87
N LYS A 232 -0.40 -17.75 6.82
CA LYS A 232 -1.11 -18.95 6.33
C LYS A 232 -0.94 -19.17 4.82
N LEU A 233 -0.49 -18.14 4.08
CA LEU A 233 -0.35 -18.22 2.62
C LEU A 233 0.95 -18.90 2.16
N GLY A 234 1.87 -19.21 3.08
CA GLY A 234 3.14 -19.85 2.74
C GLY A 234 4.09 -18.97 1.93
N LEU A 235 3.94 -17.65 2.01
CA LEU A 235 4.83 -16.70 1.33
C LEU A 235 6.21 -16.69 1.99
N PRO A 236 7.26 -16.24 1.27
CA PRO A 236 8.64 -16.34 1.80
C PRO A 236 8.98 -15.31 2.87
N PHE A 237 7.99 -14.65 3.45
CA PHE A 237 8.15 -13.60 4.44
C PHE A 237 7.76 -14.11 5.83
N LEU A 238 8.36 -13.55 6.87
CA LEU A 238 8.13 -13.98 8.25
C LEU A 238 7.57 -12.82 9.09
N GLU A 239 6.74 -13.16 10.06
CA GLU A 239 6.22 -12.18 11.02
C GLU A 239 7.38 -11.58 11.81
N CYS A 240 7.42 -10.25 11.93
CA CYS A 240 8.48 -9.56 12.67
C CYS A 240 7.98 -8.43 13.57
N LEU A 241 6.66 -8.21 13.62
CA LEU A 241 6.05 -7.21 14.48
C LEU A 241 5.30 -7.92 15.62
N SER A 242 5.57 -7.50 16.85
CA SER A 242 4.90 -8.03 18.02
C SER A 242 4.50 -6.91 18.99
N VAL A 243 3.53 -7.22 19.84
CA VAL A 243 3.13 -6.32 20.93
C VAL A 243 3.74 -6.87 22.21
N VAL A 244 4.57 -6.08 22.87
CA VAL A 244 5.09 -6.41 24.20
C VAL A 244 4.10 -5.90 25.24
N SER A 245 3.65 -6.79 26.10
CA SER A 245 2.66 -6.47 27.12
C SER A 245 3.02 -7.13 28.46
N LYS A 246 2.45 -6.61 29.53
CA LYS A 246 2.67 -7.10 30.89
C LYS A 246 1.40 -7.75 31.41
N VAL A 247 1.55 -8.89 32.08
CA VAL A 247 0.44 -9.55 32.78
C VAL A 247 0.10 -8.67 34.00
N ILE A 248 -1.15 -8.21 34.06
CA ILE A 248 -1.63 -7.33 35.14
C ILE A 248 -2.57 -8.03 36.10
N SER A 249 -3.07 -9.20 35.73
CA SER A 249 -3.93 -10.02 36.62
C SER A 249 -3.90 -11.46 36.20
N VAL A 250 -3.92 -12.36 37.17
CA VAL A 250 -3.98 -13.81 36.94
C VAL A 250 -5.14 -14.36 37.77
N SER A 251 -5.93 -15.23 37.16
CA SER A 251 -7.03 -15.90 37.85
C SER A 251 -6.83 -17.41 37.75
N PRO A 252 -6.13 -18.02 38.73
CA PRO A 252 -5.81 -19.46 38.65
C PRO A 252 -7.05 -20.35 38.50
N ASP A 253 -8.15 -19.96 39.14
CA ASP A 253 -9.42 -20.73 39.09
C ASP A 253 -10.07 -20.70 37.70
N ARG A 254 -9.69 -19.75 36.84
CA ARG A 254 -10.27 -19.56 35.50
C ARG A 254 -9.30 -19.91 34.38
N ASN A 255 -8.07 -20.26 34.70
CA ASN A 255 -7.02 -20.61 33.74
C ASN A 255 -6.79 -19.52 32.69
N TRP A 256 -6.79 -18.24 33.11
CA TRP A 256 -6.58 -17.11 32.22
C TRP A 256 -5.80 -16.00 32.91
N ALA A 257 -5.15 -15.18 32.10
CA ALA A 257 -4.41 -14.01 32.55
C ALA A 257 -4.87 -12.79 31.72
N VAL A 258 -4.82 -11.63 32.34
CA VAL A 258 -5.11 -10.35 31.70
C VAL A 258 -3.80 -9.61 31.49
N VAL A 259 -3.64 -9.07 30.28
CA VAL A 259 -2.48 -8.26 29.94
C VAL A 259 -2.92 -6.79 29.72
N ASP A 260 -1.95 -5.89 29.78
CA ASP A 260 -2.22 -4.46 29.59
C ASP A 260 -2.39 -4.03 28.12
N ALA A 261 -2.23 -4.96 27.17
CA ALA A 261 -2.51 -4.74 25.76
C ALA A 261 -3.88 -5.32 25.39
N GLY A 262 -4.57 -4.66 24.46
CA GLY A 262 -5.83 -5.13 23.91
C GLY A 262 -6.22 -4.26 22.72
N LEU A 263 -7.37 -4.53 22.14
CA LEU A 263 -7.83 -3.83 20.93
C LEU A 263 -7.81 -2.30 21.09
N LYS A 264 -8.12 -1.80 22.29
CA LYS A 264 -8.14 -0.35 22.56
C LYS A 264 -6.74 0.25 22.68
N ALA A 265 -5.74 -0.53 22.98
CA ALA A 265 -4.36 -0.05 23.12
C ALA A 265 -3.66 0.05 21.76
N LEU A 266 -4.11 -0.68 20.79
CA LEU A 266 -3.50 -0.76 19.46
C LEU A 266 -4.26 -0.03 18.35
N UNK A 267 -5.44 0.54 18.62
CA UNK A 267 -6.31 1.17 17.85
C UNK A 267 -6.09 2.01 17.01
#